data_dac29bb4bc695850538384e338b55095
#
_entry.id   dac29bb4bc695850538384e338b55095
#
_cell.length_a   1.000
_cell.length_b   1.000
_cell.length_c   1.000
_cell.angle_alpha   90.00
_cell.angle_beta   90.00
_cell.angle_gamma   90.00
#
_symmetry.space_group_name_H-M   'P 1'
#
loop_
_entity.id
_entity.type
_entity.pdbx_description
1 polymer ?
#
loop_
_entity_poly.entity_id
_entity_poly.type
_entity_poly.pdbx_seq_one_letter_code
_entity_poly.pdbx_strand_id
1 'polypeptide(L)'
;MKSVLAIFSILTLTSVVALGGDPASKEVVIGISDAFVPGGFDSDTDAYVVVSGMFPNSCYRWKKADIAHVDTFEHEITSIAQVSQGMCLMVLVPFTRDIQLGRLDTGKHILRFKGGDGTFLEKTLIVE
;
A
#
# COMPACT_ATOMS: atom_id res chain seq x y z
N MET A 1 45.15 47.70 -34.26
CA MET A 1 43.93 46.90 -34.22
C MET A 1 44.30 45.54 -33.68
N LYS A 2 43.99 45.31 -32.48
CA LYS A 2 44.23 44.01 -31.84
C LYS A 2 42.90 43.35 -31.59
N SER A 3 42.62 42.28 -32.32
CA SER A 3 41.44 41.42 -32.11
C SER A 3 41.73 40.51 -30.93
N VAL A 4 40.99 40.70 -29.88
CA VAL A 4 41.00 39.76 -28.77
C VAL A 4 39.92 38.71 -29.02
N LEU A 5 40.34 37.53 -29.34
CA LEU A 5 39.43 36.36 -29.36
C LEU A 5 39.24 35.86 -27.92
N ALA A 6 38.10 36.12 -27.38
CA ALA A 6 37.68 35.50 -26.09
C ALA A 6 37.15 34.11 -26.36
N ILE A 7 37.90 33.10 -26.00
CA ILE A 7 37.46 31.71 -26.02
C ILE A 7 36.61 31.49 -24.79
N PHE A 8 35.28 31.45 -24.96
CA PHE A 8 34.36 31.04 -23.92
C PHE A 8 34.39 29.52 -23.83
N SER A 9 35.08 28.99 -22.85
CA SER A 9 35.04 27.58 -22.48
C SER A 9 33.72 27.30 -21.77
N ILE A 10 32.74 26.75 -22.48
CA ILE A 10 31.49 26.30 -21.87
C ILE A 10 31.77 24.98 -21.18
N LEU A 11 31.86 25.04 -19.87
CA LEU A 11 31.96 23.88 -19.02
C LEU A 11 30.54 23.29 -18.89
N THR A 12 30.22 22.30 -19.72
CA THR A 12 28.97 21.56 -19.56
C THR A 12 29.07 20.64 -18.36
N LEU A 13 28.45 21.06 -17.27
CA LEU A 13 28.27 20.22 -16.11
C LEU A 13 27.19 19.16 -16.46
N THR A 14 27.61 17.98 -16.81
CA THR A 14 26.69 16.84 -16.93
C THR A 14 26.32 16.38 -15.54
N SER A 15 25.12 16.78 -15.09
CA SER A 15 24.54 16.27 -13.85
C SER A 15 24.13 14.82 -14.08
N VAL A 16 24.90 13.90 -13.55
CA VAL A 16 24.48 12.50 -13.46
C VAL A 16 23.42 12.40 -12.40
N VAL A 17 22.16 12.31 -12.80
CA VAL A 17 21.06 12.00 -11.89
C VAL A 17 21.18 10.51 -11.54
N ALA A 18 21.70 10.22 -10.37
CA ALA A 18 21.61 8.88 -9.83
C ALA A 18 20.14 8.61 -9.49
N LEU A 19 19.50 7.71 -10.24
CA LEU A 19 18.17 7.19 -9.89
C LEU A 19 18.31 6.33 -8.64
N GLY A 20 18.15 6.96 -7.46
CA GLY A 20 18.12 6.29 -6.18
C GLY A 20 16.78 5.59 -5.98
N GLY A 21 16.64 4.37 -6.51
CA GLY A 21 15.59 3.43 -6.16
C GLY A 21 16.26 2.14 -5.73
N ASP A 22 15.65 1.39 -4.83
CA ASP A 22 16.09 0.02 -4.56
C ASP A 22 15.60 -0.87 -5.71
N PRO A 23 16.45 -1.21 -6.71
CA PRO A 23 16.02 -1.99 -7.87
C PRO A 23 15.68 -3.43 -7.51
N ALA A 24 15.93 -3.83 -6.26
CA ALA A 24 15.77 -5.19 -5.78
C ALA A 24 14.43 -5.41 -5.07
N SER A 25 13.51 -4.44 -5.06
CA SER A 25 12.18 -4.60 -4.46
C SER A 25 11.08 -4.31 -5.45
N LYS A 26 9.96 -4.99 -5.29
CA LYS A 26 8.74 -4.76 -6.06
C LYS A 26 7.52 -4.78 -5.16
N GLU A 27 6.45 -4.12 -5.60
CA GLU A 27 5.18 -4.13 -4.92
C GLU A 27 4.27 -5.23 -5.48
N VAL A 28 3.60 -5.94 -4.59
CA VAL A 28 2.64 -6.98 -4.97
C VAL A 28 1.38 -6.85 -4.15
N VAL A 29 0.25 -7.22 -4.75
CA VAL A 29 -1.01 -7.36 -4.04
C VAL A 29 -0.97 -8.65 -3.24
N ILE A 30 -1.29 -8.56 -1.96
CA ILE A 30 -1.36 -9.73 -1.07
C ILE A 30 -2.79 -9.98 -0.62
N GLY A 31 -3.13 -11.26 -0.47
CA GLY A 31 -4.37 -11.67 0.17
C GLY A 31 -4.25 -11.59 1.69
N ILE A 32 -5.37 -11.45 2.35
CA ILE A 32 -5.47 -11.56 3.80
C ILE A 32 -6.23 -12.83 4.18
N SER A 33 -5.89 -13.40 5.33
CA SER A 33 -6.57 -14.61 5.83
C SER A 33 -7.89 -14.27 6.50
N ASP A 34 -7.92 -13.16 7.24
CA ASP A 34 -9.12 -12.69 7.93
C ASP A 34 -9.03 -11.19 8.20
N ALA A 35 -10.18 -10.61 8.48
CA ALA A 35 -10.31 -9.22 8.89
C ALA A 35 -11.24 -9.12 10.09
N PHE A 36 -10.76 -8.49 11.14
CA PHE A 36 -11.57 -8.13 12.30
C PHE A 36 -12.17 -6.75 12.09
N VAL A 37 -13.48 -6.65 12.16
CA VAL A 37 -14.22 -5.41 11.99
C VAL A 37 -14.80 -5.01 13.35
N PRO A 38 -14.21 -4.02 14.05
CA PRO A 38 -14.76 -3.53 15.30
C PRO A 38 -16.14 -2.92 15.13
N GLY A 39 -16.94 -2.97 16.18
CA GLY A 39 -18.23 -2.27 16.24
C GLY A 39 -18.14 -0.96 17.02
N GLY A 40 -19.25 -0.22 17.04
CA GLY A 40 -19.36 0.99 17.85
C GLY A 40 -18.88 2.28 17.20
N PHE A 41 -18.61 2.26 15.90
CA PHE A 41 -18.29 3.49 15.16
C PHE A 41 -19.56 4.31 14.91
N ASP A 42 -19.43 5.61 15.01
CA ASP A 42 -20.41 6.57 14.53
C ASP A 42 -19.86 7.38 13.34
N SER A 43 -20.66 8.28 12.77
CA SER A 43 -20.25 9.08 11.60
C SER A 43 -19.15 10.10 11.90
N ASP A 44 -18.87 10.38 13.17
CA ASP A 44 -17.83 11.32 13.60
C ASP A 44 -16.54 10.61 14.03
N THR A 45 -16.53 9.29 14.05
CA THR A 45 -15.39 8.47 14.44
C THR A 45 -14.68 7.90 13.22
N ASP A 46 -13.35 7.92 13.26
CA ASP A 46 -12.55 7.27 12.21
C ASP A 46 -12.68 5.74 12.35
N ALA A 47 -13.30 5.12 11.36
CA ALA A 47 -13.45 3.68 11.31
C ALA A 47 -12.12 3.02 10.90
N TYR A 48 -11.88 1.84 11.42
CA TYR A 48 -10.72 1.03 11.06
C TYR A 48 -11.06 -0.45 11.10
N VAL A 49 -10.23 -1.24 10.45
CA VAL A 49 -10.28 -2.70 10.47
C VAL A 49 -8.91 -3.26 10.77
N VAL A 50 -8.85 -4.46 11.31
CA VAL A 50 -7.60 -5.16 11.59
C VAL A 50 -7.53 -6.37 10.67
N VAL A 51 -6.56 -6.37 9.77
CA VAL A 51 -6.35 -7.48 8.85
C VAL A 51 -5.19 -8.35 9.30
N SER A 52 -5.30 -9.63 9.04
CA SER A 52 -4.25 -10.61 9.34
C SER A 52 -4.05 -11.56 8.18
N GLY A 53 -2.85 -12.07 8.07
CA GLY A 53 -2.48 -13.02 7.04
C GLY A 53 -1.10 -13.58 7.27
N MET A 54 -0.61 -14.31 6.27
CA MET A 54 0.70 -14.94 6.28
C MET A 54 1.45 -14.58 5.02
N PHE A 55 2.67 -14.08 5.18
CA PHE A 55 3.59 -13.95 4.07
C PHE A 55 4.25 -15.30 3.77
N PRO A 56 4.49 -15.62 2.48
CA PRO A 56 5.04 -16.92 2.10
C PRO A 56 6.53 -17.11 2.45
N ASN A 57 7.24 -16.00 2.68
CA ASN A 57 8.65 -16.02 3.05
C ASN A 57 9.07 -14.69 3.71
N SER A 58 10.32 -14.61 4.13
CA SER A 58 10.85 -13.46 4.87
C SER A 58 11.14 -12.22 4.02
N CYS A 59 11.03 -12.29 2.69
CA CYS A 59 11.27 -11.16 1.81
C CYS A 59 10.08 -10.18 1.70
N TYR A 60 8.91 -10.59 2.18
CA TYR A 60 7.70 -9.80 2.15
C TYR A 60 7.64 -8.85 3.35
N ARG A 61 7.23 -7.60 3.08
CA ARG A 61 6.94 -6.61 4.11
C ARG A 61 5.65 -5.89 3.75
N TRP A 62 4.83 -5.63 4.75
CA TRP A 62 3.66 -4.80 4.56
C TRP A 62 4.08 -3.39 4.13
N LYS A 63 3.44 -2.86 3.09
CA LYS A 63 3.67 -1.49 2.65
C LYS A 63 2.50 -0.58 2.95
N LYS A 64 1.33 -0.90 2.43
CA LYS A 64 0.13 -0.06 2.53
C LYS A 64 -1.14 -0.83 2.19
N ALA A 65 -2.27 -0.20 2.46
CA ALA A 65 -3.55 -0.59 1.90
C ALA A 65 -4.09 0.57 1.05
N ASP A 66 -4.55 0.25 -0.15
CA ASP A 66 -5.27 1.18 -1.00
C ASP A 66 -6.77 0.97 -0.80
N ILE A 67 -7.50 2.05 -0.54
CA ILE A 67 -8.93 2.01 -0.29
C ILE A 67 -9.62 2.76 -1.42
N ALA A 68 -10.48 2.05 -2.15
CA ALA A 68 -11.36 2.63 -3.15
C ALA A 68 -12.79 2.67 -2.59
N HIS A 69 -13.33 3.86 -2.44
CA HIS A 69 -14.73 4.05 -2.09
C HIS A 69 -15.56 3.95 -3.37
N VAL A 70 -16.05 2.73 -3.65
CA VAL A 70 -16.82 2.44 -4.88
C VAL A 70 -18.14 3.21 -4.87
N ASP A 71 -18.80 3.22 -3.71
CA ASP A 71 -19.91 4.11 -3.42
C ASP A 71 -19.90 4.47 -1.92
N THR A 72 -20.95 5.14 -1.45
CA THR A 72 -21.04 5.57 -0.04
C THR A 72 -20.96 4.39 0.95
N PHE A 73 -21.48 3.23 0.57
CA PHE A 73 -21.60 2.07 1.45
C PHE A 73 -20.81 0.84 0.97
N GLU A 74 -19.99 0.99 -0.05
CA GLU A 74 -19.19 -0.08 -0.60
C GLU A 74 -17.74 0.37 -0.77
N HIS A 75 -16.82 -0.37 -0.17
CA HIS A 75 -15.40 -0.05 -0.15
C HIS A 75 -14.58 -1.26 -0.55
N GLU A 76 -13.63 -1.05 -1.43
CA GLU A 76 -12.69 -2.07 -1.88
C GLU A 76 -11.30 -1.77 -1.32
N ILE A 77 -10.71 -2.75 -0.64
CA ILE A 77 -9.44 -2.60 0.07
C ILE A 77 -8.44 -3.55 -0.55
N THR A 78 -7.33 -2.99 -1.01
CA THR A 78 -6.22 -3.75 -1.60
C THR A 78 -5.00 -3.61 -0.71
N SER A 79 -4.49 -4.72 -0.20
CA SER A 79 -3.29 -4.77 0.62
C SER A 79 -2.07 -4.96 -0.26
N ILE A 80 -1.06 -4.12 -0.06
CA ILE A 80 0.17 -4.09 -0.86
C ILE A 80 1.35 -4.42 0.03
N ALA A 81 2.16 -5.38 -0.39
CA ALA A 81 3.44 -5.70 0.24
C ALA A 81 4.60 -5.32 -0.68
N GLN A 82 5.71 -5.02 -0.07
CA GLN A 82 6.98 -4.85 -0.73
C GLN A 82 7.78 -6.14 -0.59
N VAL A 83 8.26 -6.67 -1.72
CA VAL A 83 9.02 -7.92 -1.78
C VAL A 83 10.44 -7.59 -2.19
N SER A 84 11.40 -7.80 -1.28
CA SER A 84 12.82 -7.66 -1.60
C SER A 84 13.32 -8.85 -2.38
N GLN A 85 14.22 -8.61 -3.32
CA GLN A 85 14.91 -9.66 -4.06
C GLN A 85 16.20 -10.01 -3.34
N GLY A 86 16.44 -11.29 -3.14
CA GLY A 86 17.62 -11.77 -2.44
C GLY A 86 17.34 -13.13 -1.82
N MET A 87 18.15 -13.48 -0.84
CA MET A 87 17.94 -14.71 -0.10
C MET A 87 16.82 -14.52 0.93
N CYS A 88 15.79 -15.33 0.82
CA CYS A 88 14.65 -15.33 1.71
C CYS A 88 14.63 -16.60 2.53
N LEU A 89 14.27 -16.49 3.81
CA LEU A 89 13.93 -17.66 4.60
C LEU A 89 12.55 -18.15 4.15
N MET A 90 12.48 -19.43 3.79
CA MET A 90 11.25 -20.07 3.31
C MET A 90 10.39 -20.51 4.49
N VAL A 91 9.96 -19.54 5.28
CA VAL A 91 9.06 -19.71 6.43
C VAL A 91 7.88 -18.79 6.29
N LEU A 92 6.72 -19.23 6.75
CA LEU A 92 5.54 -18.39 6.80
C LEU A 92 5.73 -17.32 7.88
N VAL A 93 5.48 -16.07 7.51
CA VAL A 93 5.62 -14.93 8.42
C VAL A 93 4.23 -14.31 8.64
N PRO A 94 3.67 -14.41 9.86
CA PRO A 94 2.38 -13.81 10.15
C PRO A 94 2.47 -12.28 10.16
N PHE A 95 1.39 -11.64 9.73
CA PHE A 95 1.25 -10.20 9.84
C PHE A 95 -0.13 -9.83 10.35
N THR A 96 -0.19 -8.71 11.07
CA THR A 96 -1.42 -8.07 11.52
C THR A 96 -1.27 -6.58 11.33
N ARG A 97 -2.25 -5.94 10.70
CA ARG A 97 -2.22 -4.50 10.41
C ARG A 97 -3.57 -3.85 10.60
N ASP A 98 -3.55 -2.64 11.13
CA ASP A 98 -4.70 -1.75 11.19
C ASP A 98 -4.81 -0.99 9.88
N ILE A 99 -6.00 -0.96 9.31
CA ILE A 99 -6.29 -0.18 8.11
C ILE A 99 -7.32 0.88 8.48
N GLN A 100 -6.93 2.15 8.35
CA GLN A 100 -7.82 3.28 8.63
C GLN A 100 -8.74 3.50 7.42
N LEU A 101 -10.04 3.51 7.67
CA LEU A 101 -11.05 3.76 6.65
C LEU A 101 -11.54 5.21 6.62
N GLY A 102 -11.22 5.96 7.67
CA GLY A 102 -11.71 7.32 7.85
C GLY A 102 -13.14 7.37 8.38
N ARG A 103 -13.75 8.53 8.25
CA ARG A 103 -15.15 8.73 8.65
C ARG A 103 -16.08 8.21 7.57
N LEU A 104 -17.04 7.42 7.97
CA LEU A 104 -18.03 6.80 7.10
C LEU A 104 -19.43 7.23 7.52
N ASP A 105 -20.34 7.33 6.56
CA ASP A 105 -21.74 7.66 6.82
C ASP A 105 -22.42 6.56 7.66
N THR A 106 -23.41 6.97 8.44
CA THR A 106 -24.24 6.03 9.20
C THR A 106 -24.88 5.00 8.27
N GLY A 107 -24.77 3.74 8.62
CA GLY A 107 -25.38 2.66 7.87
C GLY A 107 -24.51 1.41 7.81
N LYS A 108 -24.94 0.47 6.99
CA LYS A 108 -24.25 -0.79 6.75
C LYS A 108 -23.30 -0.64 5.57
N HIS A 109 -22.02 -0.83 5.82
CA HIS A 109 -20.96 -0.79 4.82
C HIS A 109 -20.46 -2.19 4.48
N ILE A 110 -20.19 -2.40 3.20
CA ILE A 110 -19.59 -3.64 2.71
C ILE A 110 -18.14 -3.37 2.40
N LEU A 111 -17.27 -4.17 3.00
CA LEU A 111 -15.83 -4.10 2.82
C LEU A 111 -15.39 -5.33 2.02
N ARG A 112 -14.77 -5.09 0.86
CA ARG A 112 -14.20 -6.14 0.03
C ARG A 112 -12.70 -6.04 0.05
N PHE A 113 -12.06 -7.08 0.56
CA PHE A 113 -10.61 -7.18 0.61
C PHE A 113 -10.14 -7.98 -0.60
N LYS A 114 -9.49 -7.31 -1.53
CA LYS A 114 -9.06 -7.89 -2.79
C LYS A 114 -7.79 -8.71 -2.62
N GLY A 115 -7.84 -9.98 -3.03
CA GLY A 115 -6.66 -10.84 -3.12
C GLY A 115 -5.90 -10.68 -4.43
N GLY A 116 -4.65 -11.14 -4.46
CA GLY A 116 -3.82 -11.08 -5.66
C GLY A 116 -4.26 -12.02 -6.78
N ASP A 117 -5.09 -12.99 -6.48
CA ASP A 117 -5.67 -13.97 -7.41
C ASP A 117 -7.04 -13.56 -7.97
N GLY A 118 -7.52 -12.36 -7.65
CA GLY A 118 -8.83 -11.86 -8.06
C GLY A 118 -9.97 -12.26 -7.14
N THR A 119 -9.71 -12.98 -6.05
CA THR A 119 -10.72 -13.30 -5.04
C THR A 119 -10.93 -12.13 -4.08
N PHE A 120 -12.09 -12.13 -3.42
CA PHE A 120 -12.45 -11.12 -2.41
C PHE A 120 -12.84 -11.81 -1.10
N LEU A 121 -12.36 -11.23 0.01
CA LEU A 121 -12.92 -11.49 1.33
C LEU A 121 -13.88 -10.35 1.66
N GLU A 122 -15.15 -10.67 1.93
CA GLU A 122 -16.18 -9.67 2.20
C GLU A 122 -16.51 -9.63 3.69
N LYS A 123 -16.57 -8.44 4.25
CA LYS A 123 -16.96 -8.17 5.63
C LYS A 123 -17.96 -7.03 5.67
N THR A 124 -18.75 -6.99 6.72
CA THR A 124 -19.71 -5.92 6.97
C THR A 124 -19.28 -5.07 8.14
N LEU A 125 -19.34 -3.75 7.98
CA LEU A 125 -19.10 -2.77 9.03
C LEU A 125 -20.36 -1.95 9.23
N ILE A 126 -20.78 -1.79 10.48
CA ILE A 126 -21.95 -0.99 10.85
C ILE A 126 -21.47 0.31 11.47
N VAL A 127 -21.94 1.42 10.91
CA VAL A 127 -21.74 2.77 11.45
C VAL A 127 -23.09 3.25 12.02
N GLU A 128 -23.08 3.56 13.28
CA GLU A 128 -24.27 3.98 14.02
C GLU A 128 -24.60 5.47 13.87
#